data_17b3e16a969d77195cca480c65411054
#
_entry.id   17b3e16a969d77195cca480c65411054
#
_cell.length_a   1.000
_cell.length_b   1.000
_cell.length_c   1.000
_cell.angle_alpha   90.00
_cell.angle_beta   90.00
_cell.angle_gamma   90.00
#
_symmetry.space_group_name_H-M   'P 1'
#
loop_
_entity.id
_entity.type
_entity.pdbx_description
1 polymer ?
#
loop_
_entity_poly.entity_id
_entity_poly.type
_entity_poly.pdbx_seq_one_letter_code
_entity_poly.pdbx_strand_id
1 'polypeptide(L)'
;MNPILIDLGFITIHWYSIMILLGLFIGGSLIIRESKRFKISEDYIFNLIFLTIIFGIIGARLEYVIFEWDQYSNNLLGIIKIWEGGLAIHGGIITGLLCMIIYTKKYKVNTWNILDITVVGLIIGQAIGRWGNFFNSEAHGPATTLEFLQQLHLPKFIIEGMNIYGTYYQPTFLYESIWCLIGFIILLFFRRRYYCKIGQPVAFYFIWYGIGRFFIEGLRTDSLMLGDFRVAQLISIGLIITGIIIMVVKSRGSKLKNRYNDLENTNEIRF
;
A
#
# COMPACT_ATOMS: atom_id res chain seq x y z
N MET A 1 15.18 7.80 -16.84
CA MET A 1 16.13 7.85 -15.68
C MET A 1 16.92 6.55 -15.58
N ASN A 2 18.04 6.51 -14.82
CA ASN A 2 18.70 5.24 -14.53
C ASN A 2 17.98 4.58 -13.33
N PRO A 3 17.36 3.40 -13.49
CA PRO A 3 16.68 2.70 -12.39
C PRO A 3 17.64 2.11 -11.37
N ILE A 4 18.92 1.97 -11.74
CA ILE A 4 19.97 1.40 -10.92
C ILE A 4 20.57 2.49 -10.04
N LEU A 5 20.57 2.26 -8.73
CA LEU A 5 21.24 3.12 -7.74
C LEU A 5 22.73 2.74 -7.65
N ILE A 6 23.02 1.46 -7.45
CA ILE A 6 24.37 0.93 -7.28
C ILE A 6 24.46 -0.40 -8.03
N ASP A 7 25.52 -0.54 -8.84
CA ASP A 7 25.89 -1.81 -9.47
C ASP A 7 27.23 -2.26 -8.89
N LEU A 8 27.20 -3.39 -8.16
CA LEU A 8 28.39 -4.02 -7.57
C LEU A 8 28.91 -5.19 -8.41
N GLY A 9 28.36 -5.38 -9.63
CA GLY A 9 28.71 -6.47 -10.52
C GLY A 9 28.04 -7.81 -10.17
N PHE A 10 27.99 -8.20 -8.90
CA PHE A 10 27.32 -9.41 -8.42
C PHE A 10 25.93 -9.12 -7.82
N ILE A 11 25.62 -7.88 -7.44
CA ILE A 11 24.32 -7.41 -6.99
C ILE A 11 24.06 -6.02 -7.56
N THR A 12 22.87 -5.83 -8.12
CA THR A 12 22.38 -4.54 -8.60
C THR A 12 21.28 -4.04 -7.66
N ILE A 13 21.48 -2.87 -7.06
CA ILE A 13 20.52 -2.23 -6.18
C ILE A 13 19.71 -1.21 -6.98
N HIS A 14 18.39 -1.41 -7.03
CA HIS A 14 17.46 -0.52 -7.73
C HIS A 14 16.88 0.54 -6.80
N TRP A 15 16.64 1.74 -7.32
CA TRP A 15 15.92 2.80 -6.59
C TRP A 15 14.55 2.34 -6.10
N TYR A 16 13.86 1.52 -6.89
CA TYR A 16 12.56 0.95 -6.50
C TYR A 16 12.63 0.20 -5.18
N SER A 17 13.63 -0.65 -5.00
CA SER A 17 13.83 -1.42 -3.77
C SER A 17 14.08 -0.50 -2.56
N ILE A 18 14.85 0.58 -2.76
CA ILE A 18 15.12 1.56 -1.70
C ILE A 18 13.84 2.30 -1.29
N MET A 19 12.99 2.69 -2.26
CA MET A 19 11.71 3.35 -1.96
C MET A 19 10.76 2.41 -1.19
N ILE A 20 10.69 1.14 -1.56
CA ILE A 20 9.91 0.14 -0.82
C ILE A 20 10.44 -0.04 0.60
N LEU A 21 11.74 -0.20 0.79
CA LEU A 21 12.35 -0.33 2.12
C LEU A 21 12.13 0.92 2.98
N LEU A 22 12.27 2.11 2.40
CA LEU A 22 12.00 3.38 3.08
C LEU A 22 10.53 3.49 3.50
N GLY A 23 9.61 3.13 2.61
CA GLY A 23 8.18 3.09 2.90
C GLY A 23 7.85 2.10 4.02
N LEU A 24 8.46 0.92 4.01
CA LEU A 24 8.36 -0.10 5.06
C LEU A 24 8.91 0.40 6.41
N PHE A 25 10.08 1.02 6.39
CA PHE A 25 10.72 1.55 7.60
C PHE A 25 9.89 2.67 8.24
N ILE A 26 9.48 3.67 7.45
CA ILE A 26 8.67 4.80 7.95
C ILE A 26 7.28 4.30 8.37
N GLY A 27 6.62 3.51 7.53
CA GLY A 27 5.31 2.94 7.83
C GLY A 27 5.33 2.04 9.07
N GLY A 28 6.31 1.14 9.16
CA GLY A 28 6.51 0.25 10.31
C GLY A 28 6.79 1.01 11.61
N SER A 29 7.64 2.04 11.54
CA SER A 29 7.93 2.90 12.70
C SER A 29 6.68 3.61 13.23
N LEU A 30 5.80 4.08 12.32
CA LEU A 30 4.52 4.70 12.71
C LEU A 30 3.55 3.69 13.32
N ILE A 31 3.50 2.46 12.80
CA ILE A 31 2.69 1.36 13.34
C ILE A 31 3.16 1.02 14.76
N ILE A 32 4.47 0.83 14.96
CA ILE A 32 5.07 0.54 16.27
C ILE A 32 4.79 1.69 17.26
N ARG A 33 4.98 2.95 16.82
CA ARG A 33 4.70 4.12 17.68
C ARG A 33 3.23 4.18 18.12
N GLU A 34 2.30 3.86 17.22
CA GLU A 34 0.89 3.87 17.54
C GLU A 34 0.49 2.69 18.43
N SER A 35 1.08 1.50 18.21
CA SER A 35 0.79 0.31 19.01
C SER A 35 1.17 0.49 20.48
N LYS A 36 2.27 1.19 20.78
CA LYS A 36 2.67 1.55 22.16
C LYS A 36 1.56 2.29 22.89
N ARG A 37 0.83 3.16 22.21
CA ARG A 37 -0.29 3.89 22.79
C ARG A 37 -1.41 2.95 23.25
N PHE A 38 -1.60 1.82 22.54
CA PHE A 38 -2.56 0.78 22.90
C PHE A 38 -2.01 -0.29 23.84
N LYS A 39 -0.82 -0.06 24.42
CA LYS A 39 -0.11 -1.02 25.27
C LYS A 39 0.12 -2.39 24.62
N ILE A 40 0.22 -2.42 23.30
CA ILE A 40 0.57 -3.61 22.54
C ILE A 40 2.10 -3.67 22.47
N SER A 41 2.68 -4.84 22.79
CA SER A 41 4.14 -4.99 22.82
C SER A 41 4.75 -4.76 21.44
N GLU A 42 5.96 -4.20 21.43
CA GLU A 42 6.71 -3.97 20.19
C GLU A 42 7.04 -5.27 19.50
N ASP A 43 7.41 -6.32 20.25
CA ASP A 43 7.71 -7.64 19.71
C ASP A 43 6.51 -8.26 18.99
N TYR A 44 5.31 -8.10 19.54
CA TYR A 44 4.09 -8.55 18.88
C TYR A 44 3.91 -7.88 17.52
N ILE A 45 4.05 -6.56 17.47
CA ILE A 45 3.88 -5.80 16.22
C ILE A 45 5.02 -6.08 15.24
N PHE A 46 6.25 -6.18 15.73
CA PHE A 46 7.39 -6.52 14.89
C PHE A 46 7.21 -7.89 14.24
N ASN A 47 6.85 -8.91 15.02
CA ASN A 47 6.57 -10.25 14.52
C ASN A 47 5.38 -10.27 13.54
N LEU A 48 4.32 -9.50 13.83
CA LEU A 48 3.19 -9.37 12.92
C LEU A 48 3.60 -8.77 11.58
N ILE A 49 4.35 -7.66 11.57
CA ILE A 49 4.85 -7.02 10.35
C ILE A 49 5.75 -7.99 9.59
N PHE A 50 6.70 -8.62 10.28
CA PHE A 50 7.65 -9.57 9.70
C PHE A 50 6.94 -10.75 9.02
N LEU A 51 6.01 -11.40 9.72
CA LEU A 51 5.24 -12.50 9.18
C LEU A 51 4.33 -12.07 8.03
N THR A 52 3.70 -10.90 8.14
CA THR A 52 2.85 -10.35 7.07
C THR A 52 3.65 -10.11 5.78
N ILE A 53 4.89 -9.62 5.89
CA ILE A 53 5.77 -9.44 4.74
C ILE A 53 6.16 -10.79 4.13
N ILE A 54 6.61 -11.76 4.94
CA ILE A 54 7.02 -13.07 4.45
C ILE A 54 5.85 -13.77 3.74
N PHE A 55 4.70 -13.88 4.39
CA PHE A 55 3.53 -14.53 3.79
C PHE A 55 3.00 -13.73 2.60
N GLY A 56 3.11 -12.40 2.62
CA GLY A 56 2.79 -11.54 1.49
C GLY A 56 3.66 -11.85 0.27
N ILE A 57 4.97 -11.97 0.45
CA ILE A 57 5.89 -12.35 -0.63
C ILE A 57 5.57 -13.75 -1.17
N ILE A 58 5.36 -14.72 -0.28
CA ILE A 58 4.97 -16.09 -0.66
C ILE A 58 3.67 -16.08 -1.48
N GLY A 59 2.65 -15.36 -1.02
CA GLY A 59 1.38 -15.27 -1.73
C GLY A 59 1.47 -14.56 -3.07
N ALA A 60 2.25 -13.49 -3.16
CA ALA A 60 2.52 -12.80 -4.41
C ALA A 60 3.22 -13.71 -5.42
N ARG A 61 4.15 -14.53 -4.96
CA ARG A 61 4.83 -15.51 -5.81
C ARG A 61 3.92 -16.63 -6.25
N LEU A 62 3.12 -17.18 -5.33
CA LEU A 62 2.17 -18.25 -5.65
C LEU A 62 1.14 -17.81 -6.69
N GLU A 63 0.57 -16.62 -6.53
CA GLU A 63 -0.35 -16.07 -7.53
C GLU A 63 0.32 -15.98 -8.90
N TYR A 64 1.50 -15.37 -8.97
CA TYR A 64 2.22 -15.23 -10.24
C TYR A 64 2.50 -16.59 -10.90
N VAL A 65 3.01 -17.56 -10.14
CA VAL A 65 3.31 -18.90 -10.65
C VAL A 65 2.05 -19.63 -11.14
N ILE A 66 0.90 -19.45 -10.47
CA ILE A 66 -0.36 -20.06 -10.89
C ILE A 66 -0.82 -19.49 -12.24
N PHE A 67 -0.71 -18.15 -12.44
CA PHE A 67 -1.13 -17.51 -13.69
C PHE A 67 -0.14 -17.71 -14.84
N GLU A 68 1.15 -17.90 -14.53
CA GLU A 68 2.22 -18.10 -15.51
C GLU A 68 2.74 -19.55 -15.48
N TRP A 69 1.86 -20.52 -15.19
CA TRP A 69 2.24 -21.92 -14.98
C TRP A 69 3.05 -22.52 -16.12
N ASP A 70 2.77 -22.14 -17.35
CA ASP A 70 3.47 -22.65 -18.55
C ASP A 70 4.98 -22.35 -18.50
N GLN A 71 5.38 -21.25 -17.88
CA GLN A 71 6.80 -20.89 -17.70
C GLN A 71 7.49 -21.76 -16.66
N TYR A 72 6.73 -22.26 -15.66
CA TYR A 72 7.28 -23.00 -14.50
C TYR A 72 7.11 -24.52 -14.59
N SER A 73 6.19 -25.01 -15.42
CA SER A 73 5.89 -26.44 -15.56
C SER A 73 7.12 -27.29 -15.88
N ASN A 74 8.07 -26.75 -16.66
CA ASN A 74 9.32 -27.41 -17.05
C ASN A 74 10.52 -27.02 -16.17
N ASN A 75 10.37 -26.06 -15.24
CA ASN A 75 11.45 -25.57 -14.38
C ASN A 75 10.91 -25.20 -12.98
N LEU A 76 10.61 -26.22 -12.17
CA LEU A 76 10.07 -26.02 -10.82
C LEU A 76 11.01 -25.24 -9.88
N LEU A 77 12.33 -25.31 -10.12
CA LEU A 77 13.29 -24.51 -9.32
C LEU A 77 13.14 -23.01 -9.58
N GLY A 78 12.60 -22.61 -10.72
CA GLY A 78 12.27 -21.23 -11.02
C GLY A 78 11.25 -20.65 -10.03
N ILE A 79 10.37 -21.47 -9.45
CA ILE A 79 9.33 -21.03 -8.50
C ILE A 79 9.89 -20.29 -7.29
N ILE A 80 11.04 -20.72 -6.76
CA ILE A 80 11.67 -20.11 -5.58
C ILE A 80 12.59 -18.94 -5.87
N LYS A 81 12.87 -18.67 -7.13
CA LYS A 81 13.77 -17.58 -7.57
C LYS A 81 13.05 -16.24 -7.63
N ILE A 82 12.67 -15.71 -6.46
CA ILE A 82 11.93 -14.44 -6.34
C ILE A 82 12.76 -13.22 -6.81
N TRP A 83 14.08 -13.33 -6.83
CA TRP A 83 15.00 -12.28 -7.29
C TRP A 83 15.00 -12.08 -8.82
N GLU A 84 14.45 -13.02 -9.58
CA GLU A 84 14.24 -12.89 -11.04
C GLU A 84 12.95 -12.12 -11.38
N GLY A 85 12.21 -11.63 -10.35
CA GLY A 85 10.92 -10.96 -10.50
C GLY A 85 9.75 -11.94 -10.43
N GLY A 86 8.59 -11.53 -10.96
CA GLY A 86 7.37 -12.36 -10.99
C GLY A 86 6.67 -12.44 -9.62
N LEU A 87 6.17 -11.31 -9.16
CA LEU A 87 5.36 -11.17 -7.95
C LEU A 87 4.03 -10.47 -8.31
N ALA A 88 2.91 -11.13 -8.05
CA ALA A 88 1.59 -10.58 -8.29
C ALA A 88 1.04 -9.93 -7.01
N ILE A 89 0.68 -8.66 -7.10
CA ILE A 89 0.34 -7.85 -5.92
C ILE A 89 -0.89 -8.35 -5.16
N HIS A 90 -1.88 -8.91 -5.87
CA HIS A 90 -3.15 -9.32 -5.25
C HIS A 90 -2.96 -10.50 -4.29
N GLY A 91 -2.16 -11.50 -4.68
CA GLY A 91 -1.79 -12.61 -3.80
C GLY A 91 -1.05 -12.13 -2.55
N GLY A 92 -0.18 -11.15 -2.71
CA GLY A 92 0.51 -10.53 -1.58
C GLY A 92 -0.45 -9.87 -0.59
N ILE A 93 -1.41 -9.10 -1.08
CA ILE A 93 -2.42 -8.42 -0.25
C ILE A 93 -3.32 -9.44 0.45
N ILE A 94 -3.82 -10.45 -0.28
CA ILE A 94 -4.72 -11.47 0.27
C ILE A 94 -4.03 -12.26 1.37
N THR A 95 -2.85 -12.79 1.09
CA THR A 95 -2.11 -13.61 2.06
C THR A 95 -1.59 -12.81 3.24
N GLY A 96 -1.15 -11.56 3.02
CA GLY A 96 -0.78 -10.65 4.10
C GLY A 96 -1.95 -10.33 5.03
N LEU A 97 -3.13 -10.06 4.48
CA LEU A 97 -4.35 -9.82 5.26
C LEU A 97 -4.77 -11.08 6.02
N LEU A 98 -4.73 -12.26 5.39
CA LEU A 98 -5.04 -13.53 6.04
C LEU A 98 -4.06 -13.83 7.18
N CYS A 99 -2.76 -13.62 6.97
CA CYS A 99 -1.74 -13.74 8.01
C CYS A 99 -2.07 -12.84 9.21
N MET A 100 -2.40 -11.57 8.97
CA MET A 100 -2.77 -10.62 10.02
C MET A 100 -4.01 -11.07 10.79
N ILE A 101 -5.06 -11.54 10.10
CA ILE A 101 -6.29 -12.03 10.74
C ILE A 101 -6.01 -13.26 11.59
N ILE A 102 -5.26 -14.24 11.08
CA ILE A 102 -4.92 -15.47 11.79
C ILE A 102 -4.07 -15.16 13.03
N TYR A 103 -3.07 -14.29 12.87
CA TYR A 103 -2.17 -13.89 13.95
C TYR A 103 -2.91 -13.18 15.07
N THR A 104 -3.75 -12.18 14.73
CA THR A 104 -4.55 -11.43 15.71
C THR A 104 -5.53 -12.35 16.45
N LYS A 105 -6.18 -13.30 15.76
CA LYS A 105 -7.07 -14.27 16.39
C LYS A 105 -6.33 -15.23 17.31
N LYS A 106 -5.15 -15.73 16.90
CA LYS A 106 -4.31 -16.62 17.71
C LYS A 106 -3.95 -15.98 19.05
N TYR A 107 -3.61 -14.71 19.04
CA TYR A 107 -3.22 -13.97 20.25
C TYR A 107 -4.39 -13.22 20.93
N LYS A 108 -5.64 -13.45 20.47
CA LYS A 108 -6.87 -12.84 21.01
C LYS A 108 -6.84 -11.30 21.00
N VAL A 109 -6.15 -10.69 20.04
CA VAL A 109 -6.12 -9.24 19.81
C VAL A 109 -7.26 -8.85 18.90
N ASN A 110 -7.83 -7.66 19.12
CA ASN A 110 -8.87 -7.15 18.23
C ASN A 110 -8.28 -6.82 16.84
N THR A 111 -8.64 -7.62 15.82
CA THR A 111 -8.18 -7.48 14.46
C THR A 111 -8.47 -6.09 13.89
N TRP A 112 -9.65 -5.50 14.17
CA TRP A 112 -10.00 -4.17 13.68
C TRP A 112 -9.09 -3.08 14.24
N ASN A 113 -8.68 -3.22 15.51
CA ASN A 113 -7.75 -2.28 16.10
C ASN A 113 -6.37 -2.34 15.45
N ILE A 114 -5.89 -3.54 15.16
CA ILE A 114 -4.62 -3.75 14.44
C ILE A 114 -4.69 -3.20 13.02
N LEU A 115 -5.79 -3.44 12.29
CA LEU A 115 -6.01 -2.88 10.97
C LEU A 115 -6.01 -1.35 10.99
N ASP A 116 -6.69 -0.72 11.97
CA ASP A 116 -6.73 0.73 12.14
C ASP A 116 -5.34 1.34 12.41
N ILE A 117 -4.50 0.62 13.15
CA ILE A 117 -3.11 1.03 13.38
C ILE A 117 -2.30 0.89 12.10
N THR A 118 -2.49 -0.21 11.38
CA THR A 118 -1.68 -0.58 10.20
C THR A 118 -1.94 0.34 9.00
N VAL A 119 -3.19 0.77 8.76
CA VAL A 119 -3.51 1.58 7.56
C VAL A 119 -2.79 2.92 7.53
N VAL A 120 -2.36 3.44 8.68
CA VAL A 120 -1.57 4.68 8.75
C VAL A 120 -0.17 4.47 8.17
N GLY A 121 0.46 3.36 8.52
CA GLY A 121 1.76 2.98 7.93
C GLY A 121 1.63 2.59 6.46
N LEU A 122 0.51 1.96 6.10
CA LEU A 122 0.27 1.52 4.72
C LEU A 122 0.14 2.72 3.76
N ILE A 123 -0.67 3.72 4.09
CA ILE A 123 -0.91 4.88 3.22
C ILE A 123 0.34 5.73 3.01
N ILE A 124 1.19 5.91 4.04
CA ILE A 124 2.46 6.61 3.87
C ILE A 124 3.48 5.77 3.10
N GLY A 125 3.48 4.45 3.33
CA GLY A 125 4.30 3.52 2.55
C GLY A 125 3.93 3.56 1.06
N GLN A 126 2.65 3.65 0.72
CA GLN A 126 2.18 3.83 -0.66
C GLN A 126 2.67 5.16 -1.24
N ALA A 127 2.53 6.28 -0.51
CA ALA A 127 3.01 7.59 -0.98
C ALA A 127 4.51 7.57 -1.35
N ILE A 128 5.33 6.90 -0.52
CA ILE A 128 6.77 6.77 -0.75
C ILE A 128 7.05 5.78 -1.89
N GLY A 129 6.36 4.64 -1.91
CA GLY A 129 6.56 3.58 -2.89
C GLY A 129 6.32 4.04 -4.34
N ARG A 130 5.42 5.03 -4.57
CA ARG A 130 5.18 5.61 -5.90
C ARG A 130 6.41 6.28 -6.52
N TRP A 131 7.34 6.75 -5.73
CA TRP A 131 8.61 7.25 -6.24
C TRP A 131 9.47 6.14 -6.87
N GLY A 132 9.27 4.89 -6.46
CA GLY A 132 9.88 3.75 -7.14
C GLY A 132 9.46 3.63 -8.61
N ASN A 133 8.16 3.85 -8.91
CA ASN A 133 7.67 3.85 -10.29
C ASN A 133 8.31 4.99 -11.13
N PHE A 134 8.54 6.15 -10.53
CA PHE A 134 9.24 7.26 -11.19
C PHE A 134 10.66 6.87 -11.61
N PHE A 135 11.43 6.27 -10.72
CA PHE A 135 12.80 5.84 -11.04
C PHE A 135 12.85 4.71 -12.05
N ASN A 136 11.84 3.83 -12.05
CA ASN A 136 11.72 2.75 -13.05
C ASN A 136 11.12 3.24 -14.38
N SER A 137 10.70 4.50 -14.49
CA SER A 137 10.01 5.05 -15.67
C SER A 137 8.77 4.23 -16.08
N GLU A 138 8.02 3.72 -15.09
CA GLU A 138 6.83 2.87 -15.27
C GLU A 138 5.59 3.53 -14.67
N ALA A 139 4.40 2.97 -14.96
CA ALA A 139 3.13 3.40 -14.39
C ALA A 139 2.82 4.89 -14.64
N HIS A 140 3.27 5.43 -15.77
CA HIS A 140 3.03 6.82 -16.16
C HIS A 140 1.65 7.02 -16.81
N GLY A 141 1.23 8.28 -16.92
CA GLY A 141 0.01 8.68 -17.61
C GLY A 141 0.19 8.80 -19.12
N PRO A 142 -0.77 9.41 -19.83
CA PRO A 142 -0.69 9.62 -21.28
C PRO A 142 0.45 10.58 -21.66
N ALA A 143 0.85 10.49 -22.93
CA ALA A 143 1.80 11.43 -23.50
C ALA A 143 1.31 12.87 -23.32
N THR A 144 2.24 13.78 -23.04
CA THR A 144 1.97 15.21 -22.82
C THR A 144 3.07 16.06 -23.40
N THR A 145 3.04 17.37 -23.15
CA THR A 145 4.05 18.30 -23.62
C THR A 145 4.92 18.83 -22.48
N LEU A 146 6.10 19.37 -22.85
CA LEU A 146 6.97 20.03 -21.89
C LEU A 146 6.27 21.23 -21.22
N GLU A 147 5.53 22.00 -22.02
CA GLU A 147 4.79 23.17 -21.54
C GLU A 147 3.76 22.78 -20.48
N PHE A 148 3.04 21.68 -20.67
CA PHE A 148 2.10 21.17 -19.67
C PHE A 148 2.79 20.85 -18.33
N LEU A 149 3.94 20.16 -18.36
CA LEU A 149 4.70 19.84 -17.15
C LEU A 149 5.27 21.10 -16.47
N GLN A 150 5.69 22.09 -17.25
CA GLN A 150 6.15 23.39 -16.73
C GLN A 150 5.01 24.18 -16.07
N GLN A 151 3.81 24.15 -16.64
CA GLN A 151 2.61 24.78 -16.05
C GLN A 151 2.23 24.16 -14.71
N LEU A 152 2.54 22.89 -14.47
CA LEU A 152 2.38 22.26 -13.16
C LEU A 152 3.42 22.71 -12.12
N HIS A 153 4.34 23.61 -12.49
CA HIS A 153 5.42 24.12 -11.62
C HIS A 153 6.26 23.02 -10.99
N LEU A 154 6.46 21.90 -11.71
CA LEU A 154 7.23 20.79 -11.21
C LEU A 154 8.73 21.09 -11.18
N PRO A 155 9.46 20.55 -10.19
CA PRO A 155 10.91 20.62 -10.18
C PRO A 155 11.53 20.02 -11.44
N LYS A 156 12.64 20.61 -11.90
CA LYS A 156 13.30 20.25 -13.17
C LYS A 156 13.61 18.75 -13.25
N PHE A 157 14.09 18.14 -12.16
CA PHE A 157 14.42 16.70 -12.13
C PHE A 157 13.19 15.81 -12.38
N ILE A 158 11.98 16.23 -11.98
CA ILE A 158 10.75 15.48 -12.27
C ILE A 158 10.40 15.62 -13.75
N ILE A 159 10.46 16.84 -14.29
CA ILE A 159 10.18 17.09 -15.72
C ILE A 159 11.12 16.26 -16.59
N GLU A 160 12.42 16.27 -16.29
CA GLU A 160 13.42 15.48 -17.01
C GLU A 160 13.18 13.97 -16.85
N GLY A 161 12.79 13.51 -15.66
CA GLY A 161 12.46 12.09 -15.39
C GLY A 161 11.21 11.62 -16.11
N MET A 162 10.28 12.52 -16.41
CA MET A 162 9.07 12.21 -17.19
C MET A 162 9.29 12.25 -18.70
N ASN A 163 10.49 12.59 -19.17
CA ASN A 163 10.92 12.40 -20.56
C ASN A 163 11.44 10.98 -20.74
N ILE A 164 10.60 10.09 -21.28
CA ILE A 164 10.89 8.68 -21.50
C ILE A 164 11.07 8.48 -23.01
N TYR A 165 12.28 8.15 -23.42
CA TYR A 165 12.65 7.97 -24.83
C TYR A 165 12.25 9.14 -25.76
N GLY A 166 12.36 10.38 -25.26
CA GLY A 166 12.07 11.59 -26.05
C GLY A 166 10.61 12.04 -26.01
N THR A 167 9.72 11.32 -25.34
CA THR A 167 8.32 11.69 -25.15
C THR A 167 8.06 12.02 -23.68
N TYR A 168 7.37 13.15 -23.43
CA TYR A 168 6.94 13.50 -22.09
C TYR A 168 5.65 12.80 -21.73
N TYR A 169 5.53 12.38 -20.46
CA TYR A 169 4.34 11.70 -19.92
C TYR A 169 3.82 12.40 -18.67
N GLN A 170 2.53 12.26 -18.39
CA GLN A 170 1.94 12.77 -17.16
C GLN A 170 2.43 12.00 -15.93
N PRO A 171 2.78 12.70 -14.82
CA PRO A 171 3.41 12.11 -13.65
C PRO A 171 2.36 11.49 -12.70
N THR A 172 1.71 10.39 -13.11
CA THR A 172 0.70 9.70 -12.31
C THR A 172 1.23 9.20 -10.97
N PHE A 173 2.53 8.85 -10.90
CA PHE A 173 3.21 8.52 -9.65
C PHE A 173 3.12 9.66 -8.62
N LEU A 174 3.31 10.91 -9.08
CA LEU A 174 3.25 12.09 -8.23
C LEU A 174 1.82 12.38 -7.78
N TYR A 175 0.85 12.24 -8.70
CA TYR A 175 -0.56 12.41 -8.36
C TYR A 175 -0.98 11.45 -7.26
N GLU A 176 -0.61 10.16 -7.38
CA GLU A 176 -0.94 9.15 -6.38
C GLU A 176 -0.15 9.35 -5.08
N SER A 177 1.12 9.74 -5.16
CA SER A 177 1.93 10.06 -3.99
C SER A 177 1.34 11.22 -3.17
N ILE A 178 0.97 12.33 -3.85
CA ILE A 178 0.34 13.49 -3.20
C ILE A 178 -1.02 13.10 -2.62
N TRP A 179 -1.85 12.35 -3.36
CA TRP A 179 -3.14 11.88 -2.87
C TRP A 179 -3.00 11.05 -1.60
N CYS A 180 -2.08 10.09 -1.59
CA CYS A 180 -1.80 9.27 -0.41
C CYS A 180 -1.25 10.12 0.75
N LEU A 181 -0.39 11.10 0.48
CA LEU A 181 0.15 11.99 1.52
C LEU A 181 -0.96 12.87 2.14
N ILE A 182 -1.85 13.42 1.34
CA ILE A 182 -3.02 14.18 1.84
C ILE A 182 -3.91 13.25 2.69
N GLY A 183 -4.21 12.05 2.18
CA GLY A 183 -4.99 11.05 2.92
C GLY A 183 -4.33 10.64 4.23
N PHE A 184 -3.01 10.51 4.26
CA PHE A 184 -2.24 10.25 5.48
C PHE A 184 -2.43 11.36 6.51
N ILE A 185 -2.28 12.62 6.10
CA ILE A 185 -2.45 13.78 6.99
C ILE A 185 -3.89 13.80 7.54
N ILE A 186 -4.90 13.67 6.67
CA ILE A 186 -6.30 13.64 7.10
C ILE A 186 -6.55 12.48 8.07
N LEU A 187 -6.01 11.29 7.79
CA LEU A 187 -6.18 10.11 8.63
C LEU A 187 -5.54 10.30 10.02
N LEU A 188 -4.41 11.00 10.11
CA LEU A 188 -3.79 11.33 11.40
C LEU A 188 -4.73 12.16 12.29
N PHE A 189 -5.42 13.15 11.73
CA PHE A 189 -6.40 13.96 12.44
C PHE A 189 -7.71 13.18 12.67
N PHE A 190 -8.19 12.46 11.65
CA PHE A 190 -9.44 11.71 11.72
C PHE A 190 -9.43 10.69 12.87
N ARG A 191 -8.37 9.89 12.99
CA ARG A 191 -8.26 8.88 14.05
C ARG A 191 -8.16 9.46 15.46
N ARG A 192 -7.82 10.77 15.60
CA ARG A 192 -7.77 11.47 16.90
C ARG A 192 -9.09 12.09 17.32
N ARG A 193 -10.11 12.06 16.47
CA ARG A 193 -11.43 12.57 16.83
C ARG A 193 -12.01 11.80 18.00
N TYR A 194 -12.65 12.52 18.94
CA TYR A 194 -13.20 11.96 20.17
C TYR A 194 -14.18 10.80 19.92
N TYR A 195 -15.01 10.91 18.88
CA TYR A 195 -16.02 9.90 18.52
C TYR A 195 -15.57 8.92 17.43
N CYS A 196 -14.30 8.91 17.06
CA CYS A 196 -13.77 7.92 16.11
C CYS A 196 -13.87 6.51 16.70
N LYS A 197 -14.50 5.58 16.00
CA LYS A 197 -14.69 4.20 16.44
C LYS A 197 -13.68 3.26 15.79
N ILE A 198 -13.41 2.14 16.45
CA ILE A 198 -12.58 1.06 15.93
C ILE A 198 -13.19 0.55 14.62
N GLY A 199 -12.38 0.47 13.57
CA GLY A 199 -12.74 0.11 12.19
C GLY A 199 -13.05 1.31 11.29
N GLN A 200 -13.22 2.52 11.83
CA GLN A 200 -13.42 3.72 11.01
C GLN A 200 -12.15 4.23 10.32
N PRO A 201 -10.95 4.19 10.92
CA PRO A 201 -9.72 4.49 10.20
C PRO A 201 -9.48 3.61 8.98
N VAL A 202 -9.72 2.30 9.07
CA VAL A 202 -9.68 1.38 7.92
C VAL A 202 -10.72 1.75 6.87
N ALA A 203 -11.96 2.02 7.30
CA ALA A 203 -13.04 2.43 6.40
C ALA A 203 -12.68 3.72 5.64
N PHE A 204 -12.12 4.71 6.34
CA PHE A 204 -11.61 5.94 5.72
C PHE A 204 -10.53 5.63 4.68
N TYR A 205 -9.55 4.79 5.03
CA TYR A 205 -8.49 4.41 4.12
C TYR A 205 -9.03 3.75 2.84
N PHE A 206 -9.97 2.82 2.95
CA PHE A 206 -10.57 2.15 1.80
C PHE A 206 -11.30 3.13 0.87
N ILE A 207 -12.07 4.06 1.44
CA ILE A 207 -12.78 5.09 0.67
C ILE A 207 -11.77 6.03 0.00
N TRP A 208 -10.82 6.57 0.76
CA TRP A 208 -9.85 7.54 0.27
C TRP A 208 -8.97 6.97 -0.83
N TYR A 209 -8.34 5.82 -0.53
CA TYR A 209 -7.47 5.16 -1.50
C TYR A 209 -8.25 4.70 -2.73
N GLY A 210 -9.43 4.12 -2.55
CA GLY A 210 -10.29 3.69 -3.65
C GLY A 210 -10.65 4.84 -4.58
N ILE A 211 -11.02 6.01 -4.05
CA ILE A 211 -11.33 7.20 -4.87
C ILE A 211 -10.09 7.62 -5.68
N GLY A 212 -8.95 7.82 -5.02
CA GLY A 212 -7.73 8.22 -5.71
C GLY A 212 -7.30 7.23 -6.78
N ARG A 213 -7.31 5.94 -6.44
CA ARG A 213 -6.93 4.87 -7.36
C ARG A 213 -7.86 4.77 -8.57
N PHE A 214 -9.16 4.96 -8.38
CA PHE A 214 -10.13 4.95 -9.47
C PHE A 214 -9.82 6.02 -10.52
N PHE A 215 -9.59 7.27 -10.11
CA PHE A 215 -9.31 8.37 -11.02
C PHE A 215 -7.92 8.26 -11.65
N ILE A 216 -6.90 7.95 -10.84
CA ILE A 216 -5.52 7.87 -11.32
C ILE A 216 -5.33 6.69 -12.28
N GLU A 217 -5.97 5.54 -12.01
CA GLU A 217 -5.96 4.42 -12.95
C GLU A 217 -6.58 4.78 -14.28
N GLY A 218 -7.58 5.67 -14.30
CA GLY A 218 -8.16 6.22 -15.51
C GLY A 218 -7.15 6.93 -16.42
N LEU A 219 -6.07 7.46 -15.86
CA LEU A 219 -4.99 8.13 -16.59
C LEU A 219 -3.85 7.18 -16.99
N ARG A 220 -3.76 5.98 -16.45
CA ARG A 220 -2.64 5.07 -16.73
C ARG A 220 -2.76 4.43 -18.12
N THR A 221 -1.60 4.27 -18.76
CA THR A 221 -1.49 3.69 -20.11
C THR A 221 -1.20 2.19 -20.07
N ASP A 222 -0.73 1.67 -18.93
CA ASP A 222 -0.31 0.28 -18.71
C ASP A 222 -1.28 -0.50 -17.80
N SER A 223 -2.57 -0.13 -17.80
CA SER A 223 -3.61 -0.75 -16.96
C SER A 223 -3.91 -2.18 -17.39
N LEU A 224 -4.06 -3.08 -16.39
CA LEU A 224 -4.58 -4.41 -16.63
C LEU A 224 -6.08 -4.32 -16.97
N MET A 225 -6.46 -4.90 -18.11
CA MET A 225 -7.82 -4.86 -18.63
C MET A 225 -8.54 -6.20 -18.43
N LEU A 226 -9.84 -6.14 -18.11
CA LEU A 226 -10.78 -7.26 -18.14
C LEU A 226 -11.92 -6.87 -19.10
N GLY A 227 -11.81 -7.28 -20.36
CA GLY A 227 -12.64 -6.71 -21.42
C GLY A 227 -12.40 -5.20 -21.55
N ASP A 228 -13.46 -4.41 -21.50
CA ASP A 228 -13.38 -2.95 -21.58
C ASP A 228 -13.12 -2.25 -20.24
N PHE A 229 -13.04 -3.01 -19.14
CA PHE A 229 -12.87 -2.45 -17.79
C PHE A 229 -11.44 -2.57 -17.28
N ARG A 230 -10.95 -1.55 -16.63
CA ARG A 230 -9.68 -1.58 -15.90
C ARG A 230 -9.87 -2.30 -14.56
N VAL A 231 -9.12 -3.39 -14.36
CA VAL A 231 -9.23 -4.23 -13.14
C VAL A 231 -9.07 -3.41 -11.87
N ALA A 232 -8.09 -2.50 -11.84
CA ALA A 232 -7.86 -1.67 -10.67
C ALA A 232 -9.01 -0.68 -10.39
N GLN A 233 -9.79 -0.24 -11.40
CA GLN A 233 -10.99 0.56 -11.18
C GLN A 233 -12.11 -0.26 -10.54
N LEU A 234 -12.31 -1.50 -10.99
CA LEU A 234 -13.31 -2.40 -10.39
C LEU A 234 -12.97 -2.70 -8.92
N ILE A 235 -11.71 -2.99 -8.63
CA ILE A 235 -11.22 -3.17 -7.26
C ILE A 235 -11.43 -1.90 -6.43
N SER A 236 -11.17 -0.73 -7.01
CA SER A 236 -11.37 0.56 -6.34
C SER A 236 -12.83 0.81 -5.94
N ILE A 237 -13.78 0.49 -6.84
CA ILE A 237 -15.22 0.53 -6.53
C ILE A 237 -15.54 -0.42 -5.37
N GLY A 238 -15.02 -1.65 -5.41
CA GLY A 238 -15.18 -2.63 -4.33
C GLY A 238 -14.65 -2.12 -2.99
N LEU A 239 -13.48 -1.46 -2.98
CA LEU A 239 -12.91 -0.83 -1.78
C LEU A 239 -13.79 0.30 -1.25
N ILE A 240 -14.28 1.19 -2.13
CA ILE A 240 -15.16 2.30 -1.73
C ILE A 240 -16.45 1.76 -1.09
N ILE A 241 -17.12 0.80 -1.74
CA ILE A 241 -18.35 0.20 -1.22
C ILE A 241 -18.08 -0.48 0.13
N THR A 242 -17.02 -1.27 0.23
CA THR A 242 -16.63 -1.95 1.47
C THR A 242 -16.34 -0.92 2.58
N GLY A 243 -15.60 0.13 2.27
CA GLY A 243 -15.30 1.22 3.20
C GLY A 243 -16.56 1.93 3.70
N ILE A 244 -17.52 2.22 2.80
CA ILE A 244 -18.80 2.82 3.18
C ILE A 244 -19.60 1.88 4.10
N ILE A 245 -19.68 0.59 3.76
CA ILE A 245 -20.37 -0.41 4.59
C ILE A 245 -19.74 -0.48 5.97
N ILE A 246 -18.42 -0.58 6.08
CA ILE A 246 -17.71 -0.62 7.36
C ILE A 246 -17.97 0.68 8.12
N MET A 247 -17.88 1.85 7.49
CA MET A 247 -18.13 3.14 8.12
C MET A 247 -19.53 3.21 8.73
N VAL A 248 -20.56 2.82 7.98
CA VAL A 248 -21.96 2.81 8.44
C VAL A 248 -22.16 1.81 9.58
N VAL A 249 -21.69 0.57 9.43
CA VAL A 249 -21.85 -0.48 10.45
C VAL A 249 -21.14 -0.08 11.75
N LYS A 250 -19.90 0.42 11.66
CA LYS A 250 -19.15 0.84 12.85
C LYS A 250 -19.67 2.13 13.48
N SER A 251 -20.40 2.95 12.73
CA SER A 251 -21.03 4.16 13.27
C SER A 251 -22.29 3.87 14.09
N ARG A 252 -22.90 2.69 13.92
CA ARG A 252 -24.12 2.31 14.66
C ARG A 252 -23.87 2.16 16.15
N GLY A 253 -24.92 2.35 16.94
CA GLY A 253 -24.88 2.25 18.42
C GLY A 253 -24.37 3.50 19.12
N SER A 254 -24.17 3.43 20.45
CA SER A 254 -23.74 4.57 21.26
C SER A 254 -22.45 5.21 20.76
N LYS A 255 -22.39 6.54 20.71
CA LYS A 255 -21.20 7.31 20.32
C LYS A 255 -20.00 7.06 21.23
N LEU A 256 -20.23 6.66 22.47
CA LEU A 256 -19.17 6.43 23.46
C LEU A 256 -18.64 5.00 23.48
N LYS A 257 -19.31 4.05 22.83
CA LYS A 257 -18.90 2.64 22.82
C LYS A 257 -17.91 2.36 21.68
N ASN A 258 -16.86 1.56 21.97
CA ASN A 258 -15.85 1.12 21.01
C ASN A 258 -15.09 2.28 20.33
N ARG A 259 -14.78 3.35 21.06
CA ARG A 259 -13.97 4.45 20.52
C ARG A 259 -12.54 3.98 20.26
N TYR A 260 -11.95 4.44 19.15
CA TYR A 260 -10.57 4.16 18.81
C TYR A 260 -9.59 4.69 19.87
N ASN A 261 -9.91 5.83 20.48
CA ASN A 261 -9.03 6.47 21.47
C ASN A 261 -9.33 6.04 22.92
N ASP A 262 -10.21 5.05 23.13
CA ASP A 262 -10.54 4.52 24.44
C ASP A 262 -9.52 3.46 24.85
N LEU A 263 -8.55 3.87 25.66
CA LEU A 263 -7.43 3.04 26.08
C LEU A 263 -7.78 2.08 27.23
N GLU A 264 -8.94 2.24 27.86
CA GLU A 264 -9.40 1.36 28.94
C GLU A 264 -9.81 -0.02 28.43
N ASN A 265 -10.17 -0.11 27.14
CA ASN A 265 -10.56 -1.35 26.47
C ASN A 265 -9.37 -2.10 25.80
N THR A 266 -8.14 -1.69 26.04
CA THR A 266 -6.98 -2.37 25.47
C THR A 266 -6.62 -3.59 26.33
N ASN A 267 -6.69 -4.78 25.74
CA ASN A 267 -6.11 -5.96 26.35
C ASN A 267 -4.59 -5.77 26.38
N GLU A 268 -4.01 -5.67 27.58
CA GLU A 268 -2.56 -5.69 27.72
C GLU A 268 -2.05 -7.01 27.20
N ILE A 269 -1.30 -6.97 26.11
CA ILE A 269 -0.60 -8.13 25.58
C ILE A 269 0.84 -8.00 26.06
N ARG A 270 1.16 -8.75 27.09
CA ARG A 270 2.54 -8.95 27.56
C ARG A 270 3.02 -10.28 26.95
N PHE A 271 4.09 -10.22 26.22
CA PHE A 271 4.91 -11.37 25.85
C PHE A 271 6.12 -11.41 26.73
#